data_d52fb1ba4747178da6275a1185ab5f51
#
_entry.id   d52fb1ba4747178da6275a1185ab5f51
#
_cell.length_a   1.000
_cell.length_b   1.000
_cell.length_c   1.000
_cell.angle_alpha   90.00
_cell.angle_beta   90.00
_cell.angle_gamma   90.00
#
_symmetry.space_group_name_H-M   'P 1'
#
loop_
_entity.id
_entity.type
_entity.pdbx_description
1 polymer ?
#
loop_
_entity_poly.entity_id
_entity_poly.type
_entity_poly.pdbx_seq_one_letter_code
_entity_poly.pdbx_strand_id
1 'polypeptide(L)'
;MDIVDLAAQPLEIRTQAASVLADAFPDENGWPTIELGLAEIEWIAKDGFVRAALERQQVLGWVGGLPEYRGRVWELHPIVVAKERRLRGIGRVLVAAFESEARRRGGLTATLGTDDHYGQTSVFDADLYRDLPGHISGLRDLGRRHPFLFYRRLGYVVTGLMPDANGRGRPDIHMSKAL
;
A
#
# COMPACT_ATOMS: atom_id res chain seq x y z
N MET A 1 -4.94 -20.70 3.30
CA MET A 1 -4.32 -19.46 2.77
C MET A 1 -2.94 -19.35 3.35
N ASP A 2 -1.94 -19.34 2.49
CA ASP A 2 -0.51 -19.35 2.85
C ASP A 2 0.11 -18.03 2.42
N ILE A 3 1.04 -17.52 3.21
CA ILE A 3 1.86 -16.35 2.83
C ILE A 3 3.19 -16.87 2.29
N VAL A 4 3.48 -16.48 1.05
CA VAL A 4 4.68 -16.94 0.34
C VAL A 4 5.55 -15.78 -0.12
N ASP A 5 6.81 -16.05 -0.41
CA ASP A 5 7.68 -15.15 -1.14
C ASP A 5 7.25 -15.15 -2.62
N LEU A 6 6.71 -14.03 -3.09
CA LEU A 6 6.18 -13.93 -4.45
C LEU A 6 7.31 -13.98 -5.50
N ALA A 7 8.47 -13.41 -5.21
CA ALA A 7 9.60 -13.41 -6.15
C ALA A 7 10.12 -14.84 -6.44
N ALA A 8 10.01 -15.73 -5.45
CA ALA A 8 10.42 -17.14 -5.59
C ALA A 8 9.36 -18.02 -6.27
N GLN A 9 8.18 -17.49 -6.60
CA GLN A 9 7.13 -18.28 -7.22
C GLN A 9 7.32 -18.43 -8.74
N PRO A 10 6.76 -19.48 -9.34
CA PRO A 10 6.73 -19.66 -10.79
C PRO A 10 6.13 -18.46 -11.51
N LEU A 11 6.49 -18.27 -12.80
CA LEU A 11 6.02 -17.16 -13.61
C LEU A 11 4.49 -17.08 -13.64
N GLU A 12 3.80 -18.22 -13.69
CA GLU A 12 2.33 -18.27 -13.67
C GLU A 12 1.73 -17.56 -12.46
N ILE A 13 2.27 -17.81 -11.26
CA ILE A 13 1.81 -17.16 -10.02
C ILE A 13 2.16 -15.67 -10.02
N ARG A 14 3.36 -15.29 -10.49
CA ARG A 14 3.75 -13.88 -10.61
C ARG A 14 2.86 -13.14 -11.62
N THR A 15 2.47 -13.78 -12.71
CA THR A 15 1.54 -13.24 -13.71
C THR A 15 0.14 -13.03 -13.11
N GLN A 16 -0.37 -13.96 -12.30
CA GLN A 16 -1.63 -13.75 -11.57
C GLN A 16 -1.52 -12.55 -10.62
N ALA A 17 -0.42 -12.40 -9.89
CA ALA A 17 -0.19 -11.27 -8.98
C ALA A 17 -0.14 -9.93 -9.76
N ALA A 18 0.52 -9.90 -10.91
CA ALA A 18 0.58 -8.76 -11.80
C ALA A 18 -0.82 -8.38 -12.34
N SER A 19 -1.64 -9.38 -12.71
CA SER A 19 -3.04 -9.16 -13.11
C SER A 19 -3.86 -8.52 -11.99
N VAL A 20 -3.71 -8.98 -10.73
CA VAL A 20 -4.40 -8.38 -9.57
C VAL A 20 -3.99 -6.92 -9.38
N LEU A 21 -2.74 -6.56 -9.66
CA LEU A 21 -2.26 -5.17 -9.60
C LEU A 21 -2.86 -4.33 -10.72
N ALA A 22 -2.83 -4.81 -11.96
CA ALA A 22 -3.38 -4.13 -13.12
C ALA A 22 -4.89 -3.87 -12.96
N ASP A 23 -5.65 -4.86 -12.47
CA ASP A 23 -7.08 -4.71 -12.17
C ASP A 23 -7.36 -3.68 -11.05
N ALA A 24 -6.43 -3.50 -10.14
CA ALA A 24 -6.59 -2.57 -9.02
C ALA A 24 -6.24 -1.12 -9.39
N PHE A 25 -5.28 -0.92 -10.28
CA PHE A 25 -4.74 0.37 -10.70
C PHE A 25 -4.63 0.47 -12.23
N PRO A 26 -5.78 0.51 -12.95
CA PRO A 26 -5.82 0.45 -14.42
C PRO A 26 -5.47 1.78 -15.10
N ASP A 27 -5.29 2.87 -14.33
CA ASP A 27 -5.06 4.21 -14.85
C ASP A 27 -3.60 4.39 -15.33
N GLU A 28 -3.35 5.39 -16.17
CA GLU A 28 -2.03 5.70 -16.75
C GLU A 28 -0.94 5.93 -15.68
N ASN A 29 -1.32 6.41 -14.51
CA ASN A 29 -0.40 6.63 -13.37
C ASN A 29 -0.21 5.38 -12.50
N GLY A 30 -0.88 4.27 -12.84
CA GLY A 30 -0.78 2.99 -12.15
C GLY A 30 -0.03 1.94 -12.97
N TRP A 31 -0.53 0.71 -12.93
CA TRP A 31 0.04 -0.43 -13.66
C TRP A 31 -1.00 -1.05 -14.59
N PRO A 32 -1.38 -0.36 -15.69
CA PRO A 32 -2.49 -0.78 -16.54
C PRO A 32 -2.29 -2.11 -17.30
N THR A 33 -1.10 -2.69 -17.25
CA THR A 33 -0.82 -3.97 -17.94
C THR A 33 -0.13 -4.98 -17.02
N ILE A 34 -0.24 -6.26 -17.39
CA ILE A 34 0.44 -7.37 -16.69
C ILE A 34 1.96 -7.20 -16.74
N GLU A 35 2.50 -6.74 -17.88
CA GLU A 35 3.94 -6.52 -18.07
C GLU A 35 4.46 -5.49 -17.05
N LEU A 36 3.75 -4.37 -16.88
CA LEU A 36 4.11 -3.36 -15.88
C LEU A 36 3.98 -3.90 -14.45
N GLY A 37 2.96 -4.71 -14.19
CA GLY A 37 2.81 -5.38 -12.90
C GLY A 37 3.92 -6.39 -12.61
N LEU A 38 4.39 -7.14 -13.60
CA LEU A 38 5.55 -8.03 -13.46
C LEU A 38 6.84 -7.24 -13.22
N ALA A 39 7.05 -6.17 -13.98
CA ALA A 39 8.20 -5.29 -13.79
C ALA A 39 8.23 -4.67 -12.39
N GLU A 40 7.08 -4.27 -11.86
CA GLU A 40 6.95 -3.73 -10.50
C GLU A 40 7.33 -4.77 -9.43
N ILE A 41 6.83 -6.01 -9.56
CA ILE A 41 7.19 -7.11 -8.65
C ILE A 41 8.70 -7.35 -8.67
N GLU A 42 9.33 -7.36 -9.85
CA GLU A 42 10.77 -7.57 -10.02
C GLU A 42 11.57 -6.39 -9.47
N TRP A 43 11.12 -5.17 -9.71
CA TRP A 43 11.77 -3.96 -9.21
C TRP A 43 11.77 -3.92 -7.67
N ILE A 44 10.63 -4.17 -7.03
CA ILE A 44 10.53 -4.22 -5.56
C ILE A 44 11.40 -5.34 -5.00
N ALA A 45 11.37 -6.53 -5.61
CA ALA A 45 12.09 -7.69 -5.12
C ALA A 45 13.63 -7.53 -5.16
N LYS A 46 14.16 -6.63 -5.99
CA LYS A 46 15.59 -6.39 -6.14
C LYS A 46 16.24 -5.90 -4.84
N ASP A 47 15.64 -4.91 -4.19
CA ASP A 47 16.19 -4.28 -2.99
C ASP A 47 15.30 -4.46 -1.76
N GLY A 48 14.05 -4.87 -1.98
CA GLY A 48 13.00 -5.06 -0.99
C GLY A 48 12.53 -6.49 -0.83
N PHE A 49 11.23 -6.67 -0.72
CA PHE A 49 10.58 -7.98 -0.68
C PHE A 49 9.13 -7.89 -1.17
N VAL A 50 8.60 -9.00 -1.67
CA VAL A 50 7.20 -9.14 -2.07
C VAL A 50 6.59 -10.39 -1.40
N ARG A 51 5.41 -10.24 -0.80
CA ARG A 51 4.67 -11.33 -0.14
C ARG A 51 3.29 -11.48 -0.74
N ALA A 52 2.91 -12.70 -1.09
CA ALA A 52 1.59 -13.00 -1.63
C ALA A 52 0.80 -13.93 -0.72
N ALA A 53 -0.51 -13.71 -0.69
CA ALA A 53 -1.47 -14.63 -0.09
C ALA A 53 -1.99 -15.58 -1.18
N LEU A 54 -1.73 -16.88 -1.02
CA LEU A 54 -2.16 -17.93 -1.94
C LEU A 54 -3.20 -18.85 -1.31
N GLU A 55 -4.14 -19.30 -2.12
CA GLU A 55 -5.04 -20.40 -1.79
C GLU A 55 -5.16 -21.33 -2.99
N ARG A 56 -4.75 -22.60 -2.86
CA ARG A 56 -4.80 -23.60 -3.94
C ARG A 56 -4.20 -23.08 -5.26
N GLN A 57 -3.01 -22.49 -5.22
CA GLN A 57 -2.29 -21.89 -6.37
C GLN A 57 -2.98 -20.65 -6.97
N GLN A 58 -3.99 -20.10 -6.32
CA GLN A 58 -4.62 -18.84 -6.72
C GLN A 58 -4.10 -17.68 -5.88
N VAL A 59 -3.67 -16.60 -6.51
CA VAL A 59 -3.27 -15.35 -5.83
C VAL A 59 -4.54 -14.63 -5.34
N LEU A 60 -4.62 -14.39 -4.03
CA LEU A 60 -5.69 -13.63 -3.41
C LEU A 60 -5.35 -12.15 -3.27
N GLY A 61 -4.06 -11.84 -3.26
CA GLY A 61 -3.51 -10.51 -3.11
C GLY A 61 -2.03 -10.57 -2.77
N TRP A 62 -1.36 -9.43 -2.80
CA TRP A 62 0.05 -9.33 -2.47
C TRP A 62 0.42 -7.94 -1.93
N VAL A 63 1.61 -7.85 -1.33
CA VAL A 63 2.17 -6.63 -0.76
C VAL A 63 3.67 -6.59 -1.04
N GLY A 64 4.17 -5.41 -1.37
CA GLY A 64 5.59 -5.13 -1.46
C GLY A 64 6.08 -4.32 -0.27
N GLY A 65 7.39 -4.40 -0.02
CA GLY A 65 8.09 -3.62 0.98
C GLY A 65 9.41 -3.11 0.43
N LEU A 66 9.62 -1.81 0.48
CA LEU A 66 10.81 -1.12 0.02
C LEU A 66 11.60 -0.55 1.21
N PRO A 67 12.94 -0.72 1.25
CA PRO A 67 13.75 -0.18 2.32
C PRO A 67 14.03 1.31 2.10
N GLU A 68 13.76 2.11 3.13
CA GLU A 68 14.14 3.50 3.21
C GLU A 68 15.11 3.72 4.39
N TYR A 69 15.79 4.87 4.43
CA TYR A 69 16.69 5.23 5.52
C TYR A 69 17.66 4.12 5.93
N ARG A 70 18.27 3.44 4.93
CA ARG A 70 19.18 2.30 5.12
C ARG A 70 18.51 1.10 5.82
N GLY A 71 17.24 0.83 5.50
CA GLY A 71 16.46 -0.28 6.02
C GLY A 71 15.91 -0.08 7.44
N ARG A 72 15.97 1.14 8.00
CA ARG A 72 15.33 1.47 9.29
C ARG A 72 13.84 1.76 9.15
N VAL A 73 13.43 2.28 7.99
CA VAL A 73 12.04 2.51 7.60
C VAL A 73 11.74 1.58 6.43
N TRP A 74 10.56 1.01 6.42
CA TRP A 74 10.08 0.17 5.33
C TRP A 74 8.77 0.73 4.80
N GLU A 75 8.76 1.08 3.53
CA GLU A 75 7.55 1.50 2.83
C GLU A 75 6.75 0.29 2.37
N LEU A 76 5.47 0.27 2.71
CA LEU A 76 4.49 -0.65 2.18
C LEU A 76 4.04 -0.15 0.81
N HIS A 77 4.47 -0.82 -0.27
CA HIS A 77 4.20 -0.42 -1.64
C HIS A 77 4.31 -1.59 -2.63
N PRO A 78 3.28 -1.82 -3.43
CA PRO A 78 1.87 -1.55 -3.16
C PRO A 78 1.25 -2.63 -2.26
N ILE A 79 -0.04 -2.50 -1.93
CA ILE A 79 -0.86 -3.60 -1.43
C ILE A 79 -2.10 -3.75 -2.29
N VAL A 80 -2.35 -4.95 -2.75
CA VAL A 80 -3.53 -5.27 -3.57
C VAL A 80 -4.19 -6.55 -3.11
N VAL A 81 -5.52 -6.57 -3.20
CA VAL A 81 -6.36 -7.76 -2.96
C VAL A 81 -7.30 -7.91 -4.14
N ALA A 82 -7.37 -9.11 -4.70
CA ALA A 82 -8.28 -9.45 -5.79
C ALA A 82 -9.71 -9.00 -5.45
N LYS A 83 -10.39 -8.35 -6.39
CA LYS A 83 -11.67 -7.66 -6.17
C LYS A 83 -12.70 -8.55 -5.48
N GLU A 84 -12.83 -9.81 -5.90
CA GLU A 84 -13.77 -10.80 -5.40
C GLU A 84 -13.40 -11.35 -4.01
N ARG A 85 -12.20 -11.04 -3.55
CA ARG A 85 -11.62 -11.50 -2.27
C ARG A 85 -11.52 -10.39 -1.22
N ARG A 86 -11.89 -9.15 -1.57
CA ARG A 86 -11.88 -8.00 -0.64
C ARG A 86 -12.84 -8.21 0.52
N LEU A 87 -12.60 -7.48 1.60
CA LEU A 87 -13.41 -7.50 2.84
C LEU A 87 -13.42 -8.85 3.59
N ARG A 88 -12.51 -9.77 3.26
CA ARG A 88 -12.35 -11.09 3.92
C ARG A 88 -11.13 -11.18 4.83
N GLY A 89 -10.55 -10.04 5.22
CA GLY A 89 -9.39 -9.99 6.11
C GLY A 89 -8.02 -10.18 5.44
N ILE A 90 -7.97 -10.45 4.12
CA ILE A 90 -6.72 -10.71 3.39
C ILE A 90 -5.74 -9.54 3.49
N GLY A 91 -6.22 -8.30 3.31
CA GLY A 91 -5.39 -7.11 3.46
C GLY A 91 -4.72 -7.00 4.83
N ARG A 92 -5.43 -7.37 5.93
CA ARG A 92 -4.86 -7.41 7.27
C ARG A 92 -3.72 -8.43 7.37
N VAL A 93 -3.90 -9.61 6.78
CA VAL A 93 -2.87 -10.67 6.80
C VAL A 93 -1.65 -10.23 5.99
N LEU A 94 -1.84 -9.58 4.84
CA LEU A 94 -0.76 -9.05 4.03
C LEU A 94 0.03 -7.95 4.76
N VAL A 95 -0.65 -6.99 5.43
CA VAL A 95 0.03 -5.97 6.23
C VAL A 95 0.82 -6.62 7.38
N ALA A 96 0.26 -7.62 8.07
CA ALA A 96 0.97 -8.34 9.12
C ALA A 96 2.21 -9.09 8.58
N ALA A 97 2.13 -9.67 7.38
CA ALA A 97 3.26 -10.32 6.73
C ALA A 97 4.35 -9.30 6.34
N PHE A 98 3.96 -8.14 5.82
CA PHE A 98 4.87 -7.02 5.56
C PHE A 98 5.58 -6.58 6.84
N GLU A 99 4.84 -6.27 7.91
CA GLU A 99 5.40 -5.84 9.19
C GLU A 99 6.36 -6.87 9.79
N SER A 100 6.01 -8.16 9.70
CA SER A 100 6.86 -9.25 10.18
C SER A 100 8.18 -9.31 9.42
N GLU A 101 8.14 -9.21 8.10
CA GLU A 101 9.34 -9.26 7.26
C GLU A 101 10.21 -8.01 7.44
N ALA A 102 9.61 -6.83 7.54
CA ALA A 102 10.31 -5.58 7.81
C ALA A 102 11.06 -5.64 9.16
N ARG A 103 10.39 -6.14 10.23
CA ARG A 103 11.05 -6.38 11.54
C ARG A 103 12.21 -7.35 11.43
N ARG A 104 12.02 -8.47 10.73
CA ARG A 104 13.06 -9.49 10.52
C ARG A 104 14.31 -8.90 9.85
N ARG A 105 14.12 -7.91 8.99
CA ARG A 105 15.20 -7.17 8.31
C ARG A 105 15.75 -5.99 9.12
N GLY A 106 15.33 -5.79 10.37
CA GLY A 106 15.82 -4.74 11.26
C GLY A 106 15.11 -3.39 11.10
N GLY A 107 13.96 -3.37 10.45
CA GLY A 107 13.09 -2.18 10.35
C GLY A 107 12.56 -1.75 11.71
N LEU A 108 12.52 -0.46 11.94
CA LEU A 108 11.99 0.18 13.16
C LEU A 108 10.62 0.80 12.92
N THR A 109 10.34 1.18 11.66
CA THR A 109 9.12 1.89 11.27
C THR A 109 8.59 1.34 9.96
N ALA A 110 7.29 1.08 9.92
CA ALA A 110 6.53 0.89 8.68
C ALA A 110 5.94 2.23 8.25
N THR A 111 5.99 2.55 6.97
CA THR A 111 5.37 3.75 6.39
C THR A 111 4.58 3.41 5.14
N LEU A 112 3.68 4.28 4.74
CA LEU A 112 2.94 4.20 3.50
C LEU A 112 2.35 5.55 3.12
N GLY A 113 2.05 5.74 1.83
CA GLY A 113 1.18 6.78 1.31
C GLY A 113 -0.21 6.20 0.96
N THR A 114 -1.24 7.03 1.06
CA THR A 114 -2.58 6.67 0.61
C THR A 114 -3.30 7.89 0.07
N ASP A 115 -3.45 7.91 -1.26
CA ASP A 115 -3.91 9.06 -2.03
C ASP A 115 -5.39 9.37 -1.88
N ASP A 116 -5.75 10.64 -1.80
CA ASP A 116 -7.13 11.08 -1.97
C ASP A 116 -7.36 11.67 -3.37
N HIS A 117 -7.63 10.80 -4.34
CA HIS A 117 -7.93 11.21 -5.70
C HIS A 117 -9.37 11.72 -5.92
N TYR A 118 -10.31 11.34 -5.03
CA TYR A 118 -11.74 11.43 -5.31
C TYR A 118 -12.52 12.24 -4.27
N GLY A 119 -11.84 13.05 -3.45
CA GLY A 119 -12.48 13.86 -2.43
C GLY A 119 -13.13 13.03 -1.32
N GLN A 120 -12.40 12.03 -0.85
CA GLN A 120 -12.90 11.10 0.17
C GLN A 120 -12.65 11.59 1.59
N THR A 121 -11.76 12.56 1.75
CA THR A 121 -11.37 13.07 3.05
C THR A 121 -11.50 14.58 3.18
N SER A 122 -11.43 15.07 4.43
CA SER A 122 -11.53 16.52 4.73
C SER A 122 -10.32 17.34 4.28
N VAL A 123 -9.27 16.70 3.73
CA VAL A 123 -8.05 17.37 3.26
C VAL A 123 -8.00 17.53 1.73
N PHE A 124 -8.98 16.97 1.01
CA PHE A 124 -9.13 17.20 -0.42
C PHE A 124 -9.52 18.65 -0.69
N ASP A 125 -8.87 19.28 -1.67
CA ASP A 125 -9.00 20.70 -2.02
C ASP A 125 -8.73 21.70 -0.87
N ALA A 126 -8.12 21.25 0.23
CA ALA A 126 -7.73 22.11 1.34
C ALA A 126 -6.39 22.79 1.08
N ASP A 127 -6.24 24.05 1.55
CA ASP A 127 -4.94 24.75 1.56
C ASP A 127 -4.05 24.20 2.70
N LEU A 128 -3.37 23.10 2.42
CA LEU A 128 -2.55 22.39 3.39
C LEU A 128 -1.31 23.18 3.83
N TYR A 129 -0.92 24.22 3.08
CA TYR A 129 0.24 25.06 3.43
C TYR A 129 -0.08 26.05 4.58
N ARG A 130 -1.35 26.33 4.87
CA ARG A 130 -1.74 27.32 5.90
C ARG A 130 -1.76 26.75 7.31
N ASP A 131 -2.21 25.52 7.50
CA ASP A 131 -2.35 24.91 8.84
C ASP A 131 -2.21 23.38 8.75
N LEU A 132 -1.05 22.91 8.36
CA LEU A 132 -0.80 21.49 8.24
C LEU A 132 -1.09 20.70 9.53
N PRO A 133 -0.68 21.18 10.75
CA PRO A 133 -1.01 20.46 11.99
C PRO A 133 -2.52 20.35 12.24
N GLY A 134 -3.27 21.39 11.97
CA GLY A 134 -4.74 21.39 12.10
C GLY A 134 -5.40 20.42 11.12
N HIS A 135 -4.92 20.38 9.87
CA HIS A 135 -5.38 19.42 8.86
C HIS A 135 -5.09 17.97 9.25
N ILE A 136 -3.91 17.68 9.79
CA ILE A 136 -3.54 16.33 10.28
C ILE A 136 -4.46 15.93 11.45
N SER A 137 -4.61 16.80 12.46
CA SER A 137 -5.44 16.51 13.64
C SER A 137 -6.93 16.40 13.31
N GLY A 138 -7.39 17.19 12.33
CA GLY A 138 -8.77 17.22 11.86
C GLY A 138 -9.12 16.23 10.75
N LEU A 139 -8.18 15.37 10.34
CA LEU A 139 -8.40 14.45 9.22
C LEU A 139 -9.56 13.48 9.51
N ARG A 140 -10.57 13.51 8.63
CA ARG A 140 -11.73 12.63 8.71
C ARG A 140 -12.16 12.14 7.33
N ASP A 141 -12.70 10.93 7.29
CA ASP A 141 -13.38 10.37 6.12
C ASP A 141 -14.75 11.06 5.93
N LEU A 142 -15.08 11.40 4.70
CA LEU A 142 -16.35 12.03 4.34
C LEU A 142 -17.46 11.00 4.01
N GLY A 143 -17.37 9.81 4.62
CA GLY A 143 -18.33 8.73 4.41
C GLY A 143 -18.05 7.86 3.18
N ARG A 144 -16.88 8.04 2.54
CA ARG A 144 -16.49 7.34 1.31
C ARG A 144 -15.52 6.18 1.54
N ARG A 145 -15.22 5.86 2.81
CA ARG A 145 -14.39 4.72 3.25
C ARG A 145 -12.97 4.79 2.69
N HIS A 146 -12.33 5.95 2.81
CA HIS A 146 -10.94 6.13 2.39
C HIS A 146 -10.01 5.09 3.06
N PRO A 147 -8.99 4.57 2.34
CA PRO A 147 -8.09 3.53 2.86
C PRO A 147 -7.36 3.89 4.16
N PHE A 148 -7.14 5.17 4.48
CA PHE A 148 -6.50 5.55 5.74
C PHE A 148 -7.23 4.99 6.98
N LEU A 149 -8.55 4.79 6.91
CA LEU A 149 -9.33 4.16 7.99
C LEU A 149 -8.94 2.70 8.23
N PHE A 150 -8.57 1.98 7.16
CA PHE A 150 -8.08 0.61 7.26
C PHE A 150 -6.75 0.57 8.01
N TYR A 151 -5.81 1.43 7.65
CA TYR A 151 -4.50 1.50 8.29
C TYR A 151 -4.57 2.00 9.73
N ARG A 152 -5.45 2.97 10.05
CA ARG A 152 -5.70 3.39 11.44
C ARG A 152 -6.14 2.23 12.34
N ARG A 153 -7.01 1.33 11.85
CA ARG A 153 -7.43 0.12 12.58
C ARG A 153 -6.30 -0.89 12.78
N LEU A 154 -5.23 -0.80 12.02
CA LEU A 154 -4.02 -1.62 12.15
C LEU A 154 -2.94 -0.96 13.00
N GLY A 155 -3.23 0.22 13.58
CA GLY A 155 -2.33 0.94 14.48
C GLY A 155 -1.39 1.92 13.78
N TYR A 156 -1.60 2.22 12.49
CA TYR A 156 -0.88 3.32 11.82
C TYR A 156 -1.46 4.67 12.25
N VAL A 157 -0.60 5.65 12.41
CA VAL A 157 -0.95 7.04 12.67
C VAL A 157 -0.59 7.91 11.47
N VAL A 158 -1.32 9.01 11.28
CA VAL A 158 -0.98 10.00 10.24
C VAL A 158 0.27 10.75 10.67
N THR A 159 1.31 10.72 9.84
CA THR A 159 2.60 11.35 10.10
C THR A 159 2.88 12.52 9.17
N GLY A 160 2.06 12.71 8.14
CA GLY A 160 2.18 13.84 7.22
C GLY A 160 1.07 13.86 6.19
N LEU A 161 1.01 14.98 5.47
CA LEU A 161 0.20 15.18 4.27
C LEU A 161 1.12 15.77 3.20
N MET A 162 1.16 15.17 2.02
CA MET A 162 1.84 15.75 0.86
C MET A 162 0.82 16.51 0.02
N PRO A 163 0.88 17.85 -0.01
CA PRO A 163 -0.02 18.63 -0.83
C PRO A 163 0.19 18.32 -2.31
N ASP A 164 -0.89 18.33 -3.07
CA ASP A 164 -0.88 18.26 -4.53
C ASP A 164 -0.13 17.05 -5.14
N ALA A 165 0.13 16.01 -4.35
CA ALA A 165 0.91 14.84 -4.77
C ALA A 165 0.35 14.18 -6.05
N ASN A 166 -0.97 14.20 -6.21
CA ASN A 166 -1.70 13.59 -7.33
C ASN A 166 -2.40 14.62 -8.21
N GLY A 167 -1.86 15.85 -8.25
CA GLY A 167 -2.45 17.02 -8.89
C GLY A 167 -3.07 17.96 -7.88
N ARG A 168 -3.40 19.18 -8.35
CA ARG A 168 -3.86 20.25 -7.49
C ARG A 168 -5.05 19.84 -6.62
N GLY A 169 -4.94 20.06 -5.31
CA GLY A 169 -5.96 19.71 -4.33
C GLY A 169 -6.08 18.22 -4.01
N ARG A 170 -5.21 17.38 -4.59
CA ARG A 170 -5.22 15.91 -4.39
C ARG A 170 -4.03 15.46 -3.56
N PRO A 171 -4.15 15.48 -2.23
CA PRO A 171 -3.04 15.15 -1.34
C PRO A 171 -2.78 13.66 -1.26
N ASP A 172 -1.56 13.31 -0.87
CA ASP A 172 -1.25 11.99 -0.33
C ASP A 172 -1.19 12.05 1.20
N ILE A 173 -1.77 11.05 1.86
CA ILE A 173 -1.83 10.92 3.31
C ILE A 173 -0.76 9.93 3.74
N HIS A 174 0.31 10.45 4.35
CA HIS A 174 1.39 9.63 4.87
C HIS A 174 1.04 9.06 6.24
N MET A 175 1.23 7.77 6.41
CA MET A 175 0.95 7.08 7.66
C MET A 175 2.14 6.21 8.07
N SER A 176 2.37 6.11 9.38
CA SER A 176 3.47 5.31 9.90
C SER A 176 3.08 4.54 11.15
N LYS A 177 3.83 3.47 11.46
CA LYS A 177 3.67 2.61 12.62
C LYS A 177 5.04 2.13 13.10
N ALA A 178 5.27 2.13 14.42
CA ALA A 178 6.42 1.46 15.00
C ALA A 178 6.34 -0.06 14.80
N LEU A 179 7.45 -0.67 14.38
CA LEU A 179 7.56 -2.11 14.12
C LEU A 179 8.02 -2.89 15.35
#